data_3d8c48fedbf6dd9359c31892783bb4b7
#
_entry.id   3d8c48fedbf6dd9359c31892783bb4b7
#
_cell.length_a   1.000
_cell.length_b   1.000
_cell.length_c   1.000
_cell.angle_alpha   90.00
_cell.angle_beta   90.00
_cell.angle_gamma   90.00
#
_symmetry.space_group_name_H-M   'P 1'
#
loop_
_entity.id
_entity.type
_entity.pdbx_description
1 polymer ?
#
loop_
_entity_poly.entity_id
_entity_poly.type
_entity_poly.pdbx_seq_one_letter_code
_entity_poly.pdbx_strand_id
1 'polypeptide(L)'
;MKAIIFDAFGTLFKVTSGGSAKTIMKNIADCGIVVDEKTFLEEWKSYYKNHTLGNCAFMPERDIFIARIQMFYDRYHVNGNAEKDADFLLAGAFEREAYPETKTVLDELMKNHLVFIGSNTDNDVLERVMAKNGITVHKVYTSENLKCYKPTSQFFTQILDDNGLSAHEVLFVGDSITDDILGPKAIGMKTTWIDRNGSGGHFGQDYTITDLNGLIKGVLR
;
A
#
# COMPACT_ATOMS: atom_id res chain seq x y z
N MET A 1 14.57 -0.56 -18.89
CA MET A 1 13.23 -0.86 -18.36
C MET A 1 12.19 -0.32 -19.32
N LYS A 2 11.18 -1.12 -19.71
CA LYS A 2 10.04 -0.64 -20.47
C LYS A 2 9.00 0.03 -19.59
N ALA A 3 8.77 -0.56 -18.41
CA ALA A 3 7.79 -0.05 -17.46
C ALA A 3 8.35 0.06 -16.04
N ILE A 4 7.77 0.98 -15.27
CA ILE A 4 8.03 1.18 -13.86
C ILE A 4 6.70 1.15 -13.13
N ILE A 5 6.57 0.30 -12.12
CA ILE A 5 5.39 0.20 -11.28
C ILE A 5 5.74 0.75 -9.90
N PHE A 6 4.96 1.68 -9.41
CA PHE A 6 5.11 2.26 -8.08
C PHE A 6 4.05 1.72 -7.13
N ASP A 7 4.43 1.35 -5.93
CA ASP A 7 3.50 1.39 -4.83
C ASP A 7 3.03 2.82 -4.56
N ALA A 8 1.88 2.98 -3.89
CA ALA A 8 1.30 4.29 -3.63
C ALA A 8 1.70 4.84 -2.25
N PHE A 9 1.29 4.15 -1.19
CA PHE A 9 1.31 4.69 0.17
C PHE A 9 2.61 4.34 0.91
N GLY A 10 3.40 5.35 1.28
CA GLY A 10 4.78 5.20 1.76
C GLY A 10 5.82 5.43 0.65
N THR A 11 5.40 5.27 -0.59
CA THR A 11 6.22 5.44 -1.80
C THR A 11 5.97 6.78 -2.49
N LEU A 12 4.78 7.00 -3.01
CA LEU A 12 4.36 8.23 -3.69
C LEU A 12 3.66 9.21 -2.73
N PHE A 13 2.87 8.68 -1.81
CA PHE A 13 2.07 9.46 -0.86
C PHE A 13 2.50 9.16 0.58
N LYS A 14 2.53 10.20 1.41
CA LYS A 14 2.89 10.10 2.83
C LYS A 14 1.88 9.24 3.59
N VAL A 15 2.36 8.45 4.54
CA VAL A 15 1.53 7.67 5.47
C VAL A 15 1.74 8.19 6.88
N THR A 16 0.64 8.51 7.56
CA THR A 16 0.65 8.76 9.00
C THR A 16 0.47 7.42 9.72
N SER A 17 1.50 6.96 10.40
CA SER A 17 1.51 5.65 11.06
C SER A 17 0.56 5.57 12.26
N GLY A 18 -0.14 4.44 12.40
CA GLY A 18 -0.77 4.00 13.66
C GLY A 18 -2.09 4.66 14.05
N GLY A 19 -2.66 5.56 13.22
CA GLY A 19 -3.89 6.29 13.57
C GLY A 19 -5.12 5.40 13.74
N SER A 20 -5.34 4.44 12.86
CA SER A 20 -6.56 3.63 12.86
C SER A 20 -6.71 2.72 14.09
N ALA A 21 -5.66 1.97 14.43
CA ALA A 21 -5.66 1.10 15.60
C ALA A 21 -5.90 1.90 16.90
N LYS A 22 -5.20 3.03 17.05
CA LYS A 22 -5.31 3.89 18.22
C LYS A 22 -6.70 4.52 18.36
N THR A 23 -7.33 4.88 17.25
CA THR A 23 -8.71 5.41 17.25
C THR A 23 -9.69 4.38 17.78
N ILE A 24 -9.64 3.14 17.30
CA ILE A 24 -10.54 2.09 17.75
C ILE A 24 -10.25 1.70 19.21
N MET A 25 -8.96 1.61 19.59
CA MET A 25 -8.58 1.36 20.97
C MET A 25 -9.11 2.47 21.90
N LYS A 26 -9.08 3.73 21.46
CA LYS A 26 -9.66 4.85 22.21
C LYS A 26 -11.18 4.70 22.35
N ASN A 27 -11.90 4.36 21.27
CA ASN A 27 -13.35 4.14 21.31
C ASN A 27 -13.72 3.05 22.35
N ILE A 28 -12.93 1.99 22.45
CA ILE A 28 -13.10 0.93 23.46
C ILE A 28 -12.81 1.47 24.88
N ALA A 29 -11.73 2.22 25.04
CA ALA A 29 -11.35 2.80 26.33
C ALA A 29 -12.36 3.83 26.84
N ASP A 30 -12.98 4.61 25.96
CA ASP A 30 -14.04 5.58 26.29
C ASP A 30 -15.29 4.89 26.88
N CYS A 31 -15.46 3.58 26.68
CA CYS A 31 -16.46 2.74 27.35
C CYS A 31 -16.02 2.23 28.73
N GLY A 32 -14.90 2.70 29.27
CA GLY A 32 -14.36 2.29 30.57
C GLY A 32 -13.61 0.95 30.55
N ILE A 33 -13.25 0.44 29.39
CA ILE A 33 -12.58 -0.85 29.20
C ILE A 33 -11.07 -0.65 29.10
N VAL A 34 -10.31 -1.41 29.88
CA VAL A 34 -8.85 -1.42 29.81
C VAL A 34 -8.40 -2.37 28.70
N VAL A 35 -7.63 -1.84 27.76
CA VAL A 35 -7.09 -2.60 26.63
C VAL A 35 -5.56 -2.70 26.77
N ASP A 36 -5.02 -3.90 26.67
CA ASP A 36 -3.57 -4.06 26.52
C ASP A 36 -3.13 -3.62 25.12
N GLU A 37 -2.44 -2.49 25.05
CA GLU A 37 -2.05 -1.85 23.80
C GLU A 37 -1.20 -2.77 22.91
N LYS A 38 -0.26 -3.50 23.49
CA LYS A 38 0.65 -4.37 22.73
C LYS A 38 -0.12 -5.48 22.03
N THR A 39 -0.92 -6.23 22.80
CA THR A 39 -1.74 -7.32 22.27
C THR A 39 -2.73 -6.82 21.23
N PHE A 40 -3.38 -5.68 21.49
CA PHE A 40 -4.32 -5.09 20.54
C PHE A 40 -3.65 -4.74 19.21
N LEU A 41 -2.49 -4.10 19.23
CA LEU A 41 -1.77 -3.72 18.02
C LEU A 41 -1.24 -4.92 17.24
N GLU A 42 -0.79 -5.98 17.92
CA GLU A 42 -0.37 -7.24 17.29
C GLU A 42 -1.54 -7.92 16.58
N GLU A 43 -2.68 -8.05 17.23
CA GLU A 43 -3.89 -8.63 16.66
C GLU A 43 -4.47 -7.77 15.53
N TRP A 44 -4.46 -6.45 15.69
CA TRP A 44 -4.90 -5.51 14.66
C TRP A 44 -4.12 -5.69 13.35
N LYS A 45 -2.81 -5.81 13.43
CA LYS A 45 -1.94 -6.05 12.28
C LYS A 45 -2.13 -7.46 11.71
N SER A 46 -2.23 -8.46 12.58
CA SER A 46 -2.37 -9.85 12.20
C SER A 46 -3.67 -10.09 11.43
N TYR A 47 -4.78 -9.48 11.87
CA TYR A 47 -6.06 -9.60 11.18
C TYR A 47 -5.97 -9.14 9.72
N TYR A 48 -5.43 -7.96 9.46
CA TYR A 48 -5.25 -7.43 8.11
C TYR A 48 -4.34 -8.35 7.27
N LYS A 49 -3.20 -8.71 7.84
CA LYS A 49 -2.22 -9.57 7.17
C LYS A 49 -2.79 -10.94 6.77
N ASN A 50 -3.63 -11.55 7.62
CA ASN A 50 -4.27 -12.83 7.31
C ASN A 50 -5.21 -12.74 6.10
N HIS A 51 -5.85 -11.60 5.88
CA HIS A 51 -6.76 -11.40 4.75
C HIS A 51 -6.02 -11.02 3.45
N THR A 52 -4.82 -10.42 3.56
CA THR A 52 -4.07 -9.96 2.38
C THR A 52 -3.03 -10.95 1.86
N LEU A 53 -2.68 -12.01 2.63
CA LEU A 53 -1.69 -13.01 2.21
C LEU A 53 -2.22 -14.12 1.27
N GLY A 54 -3.43 -13.97 0.73
CA GLY A 54 -3.98 -14.90 -0.26
C GLY A 54 -4.53 -16.22 0.31
N ASN A 55 -4.65 -16.34 1.64
CA ASN A 55 -5.21 -17.51 2.31
C ASN A 55 -6.75 -17.49 2.40
N CYS A 56 -7.37 -16.39 2.00
CA CYS A 56 -8.82 -16.18 2.03
C CYS A 56 -9.30 -15.68 0.66
N ALA A 57 -10.62 -15.78 0.41
CA ALA A 57 -11.23 -15.11 -0.72
C ALA A 57 -10.94 -13.59 -0.64
N PHE A 58 -10.80 -12.94 -1.80
CA PHE A 58 -10.57 -11.50 -1.84
C PHE A 58 -11.72 -10.74 -1.14
N MET A 59 -11.35 -9.77 -0.34
CA MET A 59 -12.26 -8.84 0.33
C MET A 59 -11.70 -7.42 0.13
N PRO A 60 -12.50 -6.41 -0.25
CA PRO A 60 -12.05 -5.02 -0.31
C PRO A 60 -11.45 -4.54 1.01
N GLU A 61 -10.55 -3.56 0.97
CA GLU A 61 -9.90 -3.05 2.18
C GLU A 61 -10.91 -2.46 3.16
N ARG A 62 -11.93 -1.75 2.66
CA ARG A 62 -13.03 -1.24 3.48
C ARG A 62 -13.73 -2.34 4.27
N ASP A 63 -14.04 -3.46 3.62
CA ASP A 63 -14.74 -4.58 4.27
C ASP A 63 -13.85 -5.28 5.30
N ILE A 64 -12.53 -5.38 5.04
CA ILE A 64 -11.55 -5.86 6.03
C ILE A 64 -11.54 -4.95 7.26
N PHE A 65 -11.60 -3.63 7.07
CA PHE A 65 -11.66 -2.67 8.18
C PHE A 65 -12.94 -2.84 8.99
N ILE A 66 -14.11 -2.93 8.34
CA ILE A 66 -15.40 -3.12 9.01
C ILE A 66 -15.37 -4.41 9.84
N ALA A 67 -15.02 -5.53 9.21
CA ALA A 67 -15.00 -6.83 9.87
C ALA A 67 -14.04 -6.87 11.06
N ARG A 68 -12.85 -6.25 10.93
CA ARG A 68 -11.87 -6.14 12.01
C ARG A 68 -12.39 -5.29 13.17
N ILE A 69 -12.97 -4.12 12.90
CA ILE A 69 -13.54 -3.25 13.94
C ILE A 69 -14.68 -3.97 14.64
N GLN A 70 -15.59 -4.61 13.89
CA GLN A 70 -16.70 -5.36 14.47
C GLN A 70 -16.20 -6.47 15.39
N MET A 71 -15.19 -7.24 14.97
CA MET A 71 -14.58 -8.29 15.81
C MET A 71 -14.08 -7.74 17.16
N PHE A 72 -13.44 -6.55 17.16
CA PHE A 72 -12.99 -5.95 18.42
C PHE A 72 -14.15 -5.42 19.26
N TYR A 73 -15.17 -4.81 18.64
CA TYR A 73 -16.35 -4.32 19.35
C TYR A 73 -17.13 -5.48 19.99
N ASP A 74 -17.30 -6.59 19.28
CA ASP A 74 -17.95 -7.78 19.84
C ASP A 74 -17.16 -8.36 21.03
N ARG A 75 -15.83 -8.48 20.89
CA ARG A 75 -14.94 -8.99 21.95
C ARG A 75 -15.01 -8.16 23.23
N TYR A 76 -15.03 -6.85 23.08
CA TYR A 76 -15.04 -5.92 24.19
C TYR A 76 -16.45 -5.48 24.61
N HIS A 77 -17.50 -6.05 24.01
CA HIS A 77 -18.91 -5.70 24.28
C HIS A 77 -19.20 -4.21 24.10
N VAL A 78 -18.57 -3.56 23.12
CA VAL A 78 -18.78 -2.16 22.78
C VAL A 78 -19.94 -2.04 21.80
N ASN A 79 -20.94 -1.22 22.15
CA ASN A 79 -22.05 -0.90 21.25
C ASN A 79 -21.64 0.23 20.30
N GLY A 80 -20.72 -0.07 19.36
CA GLY A 80 -20.22 0.85 18.35
C GLY A 80 -20.80 0.56 16.96
N ASN A 81 -20.51 1.45 16.00
CA ASN A 81 -20.87 1.25 14.60
C ASN A 81 -19.58 1.07 13.78
N ALA A 82 -19.23 -0.19 13.51
CA ALA A 82 -17.99 -0.55 12.81
C ALA A 82 -17.92 0.03 11.40
N GLU A 83 -19.04 0.10 10.67
CA GLU A 83 -19.10 0.68 9.34
C GLU A 83 -18.79 2.18 9.35
N LYS A 84 -19.46 2.93 10.23
CA LYS A 84 -19.21 4.37 10.41
C LYS A 84 -17.77 4.66 10.81
N ASP A 85 -17.20 3.84 11.70
CA ASP A 85 -15.82 4.03 12.15
C ASP A 85 -14.81 3.64 11.08
N ALA A 86 -15.09 2.61 10.28
CA ALA A 86 -14.28 2.28 9.11
C ALA A 86 -14.28 3.42 8.08
N ASP A 87 -15.44 3.98 7.76
CA ASP A 87 -15.58 5.11 6.84
C ASP A 87 -14.84 6.35 7.35
N PHE A 88 -14.91 6.62 8.65
CA PHE A 88 -14.15 7.71 9.27
C PHE A 88 -12.63 7.52 9.15
N LEU A 89 -12.15 6.29 9.37
CA LEU A 89 -10.72 5.98 9.24
C LEU A 89 -10.24 6.08 7.79
N LEU A 90 -11.03 5.59 6.84
CA LEU A 90 -10.71 5.67 5.41
C LEU A 90 -10.78 7.11 4.89
N ALA A 91 -11.71 7.93 5.40
CA ALA A 91 -11.76 9.35 5.06
C ALA A 91 -10.45 10.07 5.38
N GLY A 92 -9.76 9.69 6.47
CA GLY A 92 -8.43 10.19 6.78
C GLY A 92 -7.36 9.83 5.74
N ALA A 93 -7.57 8.75 4.99
CA ALA A 93 -6.65 8.37 3.91
C ALA A 93 -6.74 9.33 2.71
N PHE A 94 -7.90 9.94 2.45
CA PHE A 94 -8.09 10.91 1.36
C PHE A 94 -7.25 12.18 1.53
N GLU A 95 -6.88 12.51 2.77
CA GLU A 95 -6.10 13.70 3.09
C GLU A 95 -4.59 13.54 2.89
N ARG A 96 -4.12 12.36 2.47
CA ARG A 96 -2.71 12.10 2.24
C ARG A 96 -2.12 13.03 1.17
N GLU A 97 -0.92 13.49 1.43
CA GLU A 97 -0.15 14.33 0.52
C GLU A 97 0.89 13.51 -0.22
N ALA A 98 1.17 13.88 -1.47
CA ALA A 98 2.32 13.35 -2.18
C ALA A 98 3.62 13.83 -1.53
N TYR A 99 4.70 13.05 -1.70
CA TYR A 99 6.03 13.56 -1.40
C TYR A 99 6.40 14.66 -2.40
N PRO A 100 7.20 15.66 -1.99
CA PRO A 100 7.46 16.86 -2.82
C PRO A 100 8.00 16.55 -4.22
N GLU A 101 8.80 15.50 -4.34
CA GLU A 101 9.43 15.09 -5.60
C GLU A 101 8.52 14.23 -6.50
N THR A 102 7.41 13.69 -5.98
CA THR A 102 6.59 12.68 -6.67
C THR A 102 6.18 13.12 -8.06
N LYS A 103 5.49 14.26 -8.16
CA LYS A 103 4.98 14.72 -9.47
C LYS A 103 6.08 14.93 -10.49
N THR A 104 7.15 15.61 -10.11
CA THR A 104 8.26 15.93 -11.00
C THR A 104 8.96 14.67 -11.50
N VAL A 105 9.16 13.68 -10.62
CA VAL A 105 9.80 12.41 -10.99
C VAL A 105 8.90 11.59 -11.91
N LEU A 106 7.60 11.48 -11.60
CA LEU A 106 6.67 10.75 -12.48
C LEU A 106 6.58 11.38 -13.87
N ASP A 107 6.44 12.72 -13.97
CA ASP A 107 6.39 13.45 -15.23
C ASP A 107 7.67 13.23 -16.06
N GLU A 108 8.84 13.16 -15.43
CA GLU A 108 10.11 12.89 -16.12
C GLU A 108 10.19 11.44 -16.62
N LEU A 109 9.81 10.48 -15.79
CA LEU A 109 9.85 9.05 -16.14
C LEU A 109 8.87 8.70 -17.26
N MET A 110 7.68 9.32 -17.28
CA MET A 110 6.68 9.11 -18.34
C MET A 110 7.13 9.54 -19.73
N LYS A 111 8.19 10.30 -19.87
CA LYS A 111 8.77 10.66 -21.19
C LYS A 111 9.37 9.47 -21.92
N ASN A 112 9.86 8.47 -21.19
CA ASN A 112 10.63 7.37 -21.76
C ASN A 112 10.17 5.97 -21.28
N HIS A 113 9.25 5.90 -20.33
CA HIS A 113 8.79 4.65 -19.72
C HIS A 113 7.27 4.64 -19.56
N LEU A 114 6.68 3.46 -19.62
CA LEU A 114 5.33 3.27 -19.10
C LEU A 114 5.40 3.34 -17.56
N VAL A 115 4.58 4.18 -16.97
CA VAL A 115 4.53 4.38 -15.52
C VAL A 115 3.16 3.96 -15.00
N PHE A 116 3.14 3.02 -14.06
CA PHE A 116 1.93 2.47 -13.45
C PHE A 116 1.99 2.65 -11.94
N ILE A 117 0.82 2.61 -11.29
CA ILE A 117 0.70 2.41 -9.85
C ILE A 117 0.14 1.02 -9.60
N GLY A 118 0.74 0.29 -8.62
CA GLY A 118 0.26 -1.02 -8.15
C GLY A 118 0.17 -1.03 -6.63
N SER A 119 -1.03 -0.88 -6.06
CA SER A 119 -1.21 -0.66 -4.62
C SER A 119 -2.26 -1.56 -3.98
N ASN A 120 -1.99 -1.97 -2.75
CA ASN A 120 -2.95 -2.64 -1.88
C ASN A 120 -3.91 -1.61 -1.28
N THR A 121 -4.99 -1.31 -2.01
CA THR A 121 -6.01 -0.33 -1.60
C THR A 121 -7.29 -0.48 -2.43
N ASP A 122 -8.37 0.16 -2.00
CA ASP A 122 -9.60 0.28 -2.76
C ASP A 122 -9.49 1.42 -3.80
N ASN A 123 -10.25 1.32 -4.89
CA ASN A 123 -10.15 2.22 -6.05
C ASN A 123 -10.43 3.68 -5.67
N ASP A 124 -11.52 3.92 -4.95
CA ASP A 124 -11.97 5.27 -4.61
C ASP A 124 -10.97 6.01 -3.71
N VAL A 125 -10.27 5.28 -2.83
CA VAL A 125 -9.22 5.83 -1.96
C VAL A 125 -8.07 6.37 -2.81
N LEU A 126 -7.56 5.55 -3.73
CA LEU A 126 -6.42 5.93 -4.55
C LEU A 126 -6.78 7.04 -5.55
N GLU A 127 -7.96 6.94 -6.19
CA GLU A 127 -8.44 7.96 -7.12
C GLU A 127 -8.55 9.34 -6.47
N ARG A 128 -9.12 9.43 -5.28
CA ARG A 128 -9.24 10.70 -4.53
C ARG A 128 -7.89 11.27 -4.14
N VAL A 129 -6.99 10.42 -3.64
CA VAL A 129 -5.62 10.86 -3.26
C VAL A 129 -4.85 11.35 -4.47
N MET A 130 -4.92 10.64 -5.60
CA MET A 130 -4.29 11.07 -6.86
C MET A 130 -4.86 12.39 -7.36
N ALA A 131 -6.19 12.53 -7.39
CA ALA A 131 -6.86 13.77 -7.83
C ALA A 131 -6.49 14.96 -6.97
N LYS A 132 -6.50 14.81 -5.63
CA LYS A 132 -6.10 15.86 -4.67
C LYS A 132 -4.68 16.36 -4.93
N ASN A 133 -3.76 15.46 -5.28
CA ASN A 133 -2.34 15.79 -5.47
C ASN A 133 -1.98 16.12 -6.93
N GLY A 134 -2.93 16.07 -7.86
CA GLY A 134 -2.68 16.29 -9.28
C GLY A 134 -1.72 15.28 -9.90
N ILE A 135 -1.77 14.02 -9.43
CA ILE A 135 -0.93 12.92 -9.90
C ILE A 135 -1.68 12.14 -10.98
N THR A 136 -1.01 11.92 -12.10
CA THR A 136 -1.50 11.10 -13.20
C THR A 136 -0.41 10.14 -13.64
N VAL A 137 -0.79 8.94 -14.07
CA VAL A 137 0.09 7.91 -14.63
C VAL A 137 -0.60 7.19 -15.79
N HIS A 138 0.08 6.31 -16.50
CA HIS A 138 -0.51 5.60 -17.64
C HIS A 138 -1.61 4.63 -17.24
N LYS A 139 -1.41 3.88 -16.15
CA LYS A 139 -2.43 2.95 -15.60
C LYS A 139 -2.31 2.84 -14.08
N VAL A 140 -3.43 2.50 -13.46
CA VAL A 140 -3.53 2.27 -12.02
C VAL A 140 -4.10 0.88 -11.77
N TYR A 141 -3.44 0.13 -10.91
CA TYR A 141 -3.83 -1.19 -10.46
C TYR A 141 -3.97 -1.20 -8.95
N THR A 142 -5.14 -1.56 -8.48
CA THR A 142 -5.44 -1.70 -7.04
C THR A 142 -5.70 -3.16 -6.71
N SER A 143 -5.57 -3.52 -5.44
CA SER A 143 -6.01 -4.84 -4.98
C SER A 143 -7.49 -5.07 -5.26
N GLU A 144 -8.32 -4.01 -5.21
CA GLU A 144 -9.74 -4.12 -5.49
C GLU A 144 -10.03 -4.45 -6.94
N ASN A 145 -9.39 -3.80 -7.93
CA ASN A 145 -9.67 -4.09 -9.33
C ASN A 145 -9.04 -5.40 -9.80
N LEU A 146 -7.89 -5.81 -9.24
CA LEU A 146 -7.26 -7.10 -9.54
C LEU A 146 -7.83 -8.28 -8.74
N LYS A 147 -8.67 -8.02 -7.71
CA LYS A 147 -9.22 -9.02 -6.80
C LYS A 147 -8.15 -9.90 -6.13
N CYS A 148 -6.99 -9.31 -5.87
CA CYS A 148 -5.90 -9.94 -5.14
C CYS A 148 -4.98 -8.87 -4.55
N TYR A 149 -4.26 -9.24 -3.49
CA TYR A 149 -3.32 -8.37 -2.78
C TYR A 149 -1.86 -8.71 -3.14
N LYS A 150 -0.97 -7.72 -3.13
CA LYS A 150 0.46 -7.97 -2.94
C LYS A 150 0.67 -8.66 -1.58
N PRO A 151 1.61 -9.58 -1.42
CA PRO A 151 2.65 -9.99 -2.35
C PRO A 151 2.29 -11.16 -3.26
N THR A 152 1.01 -11.51 -3.45
CA THR A 152 0.65 -12.68 -4.29
C THR A 152 1.15 -12.49 -5.71
N SER A 153 1.69 -13.55 -6.32
CA SER A 153 2.19 -13.51 -7.69
C SER A 153 1.12 -13.08 -8.70
N GLN A 154 -0.14 -13.43 -8.43
CA GLN A 154 -1.29 -13.07 -9.27
C GLN A 154 -1.39 -11.55 -9.47
N PHE A 155 -1.15 -10.74 -8.43
CA PHE A 155 -1.19 -9.28 -8.53
C PHE A 155 -0.25 -8.77 -9.62
N PHE A 156 0.97 -9.26 -9.62
CA PHE A 156 2.00 -8.80 -10.55
C PHE A 156 1.82 -9.39 -11.95
N THR A 157 1.47 -10.68 -12.05
CA THR A 157 1.27 -11.34 -13.35
C THR A 157 0.10 -10.74 -14.12
N GLN A 158 -1.00 -10.40 -13.47
CA GLN A 158 -2.11 -9.71 -14.15
C GLN A 158 -1.68 -8.35 -14.75
N ILE A 159 -0.84 -7.58 -14.04
CA ILE A 159 -0.31 -6.31 -14.57
C ILE A 159 0.59 -6.56 -15.80
N LEU A 160 1.44 -7.59 -15.73
CA LEU A 160 2.30 -7.94 -16.86
C LEU A 160 1.46 -8.36 -18.08
N ASP A 161 0.51 -9.26 -17.90
CA ASP A 161 -0.35 -9.80 -18.95
C ASP A 161 -1.19 -8.71 -19.62
N ASP A 162 -1.78 -7.81 -18.82
CA ASP A 162 -2.59 -6.69 -19.31
C ASP A 162 -1.82 -5.68 -20.18
N ASN A 163 -0.49 -5.68 -20.07
CA ASN A 163 0.36 -4.75 -20.80
C ASN A 163 1.32 -5.46 -21.80
N GLY A 164 1.25 -6.77 -21.91
CA GLY A 164 2.15 -7.54 -22.80
C GLY A 164 3.63 -7.40 -22.40
N LEU A 165 3.92 -7.32 -21.10
CA LEU A 165 5.26 -7.12 -20.55
C LEU A 165 5.82 -8.42 -19.99
N SER A 166 7.13 -8.59 -20.12
CA SER A 166 7.87 -9.62 -19.39
C SER A 166 8.43 -9.07 -18.08
N ALA A 167 8.51 -9.90 -17.04
CA ALA A 167 8.94 -9.47 -15.71
C ALA A 167 10.30 -8.73 -15.71
N HIS A 168 11.28 -9.21 -16.50
CA HIS A 168 12.61 -8.58 -16.60
C HIS A 168 12.62 -7.19 -17.26
N GLU A 169 11.53 -6.78 -17.90
CA GLU A 169 11.37 -5.46 -18.52
C GLU A 169 10.80 -4.42 -17.56
N VAL A 170 10.39 -4.86 -16.35
CA VAL A 170 9.67 -4.05 -15.35
C VAL A 170 10.51 -3.85 -14.10
N LEU A 171 10.48 -2.61 -13.60
CA LEU A 171 10.99 -2.24 -12.28
C LEU A 171 9.82 -1.98 -11.34
N PHE A 172 9.78 -2.66 -10.21
CA PHE A 172 8.84 -2.35 -9.12
C PHE A 172 9.53 -1.46 -8.09
N VAL A 173 8.87 -0.41 -7.63
CA VAL A 173 9.39 0.57 -6.67
C VAL A 173 8.43 0.67 -5.50
N GLY A 174 8.89 0.39 -4.28
CA GLY A 174 8.04 0.51 -3.10
C GLY A 174 8.80 0.49 -1.78
N ASP A 175 8.08 0.69 -0.67
CA ASP A 175 8.64 0.79 0.67
C ASP A 175 8.49 -0.50 1.50
N SER A 176 7.51 -1.35 1.14
CA SER A 176 7.26 -2.62 1.85
C SER A 176 8.18 -3.74 1.37
N ILE A 177 8.98 -4.29 2.29
CA ILE A 177 9.87 -5.41 1.96
C ILE A 177 9.09 -6.62 1.43
N THR A 178 7.99 -6.97 2.09
CA THR A 178 7.20 -8.15 1.70
C THR A 178 6.45 -7.92 0.39
N ASP A 179 5.75 -6.79 0.27
CA ASP A 179 4.80 -6.56 -0.81
C ASP A 179 5.48 -6.06 -2.09
N ASP A 180 6.53 -5.21 -1.95
CA ASP A 180 7.11 -4.47 -3.06
C ASP A 180 8.50 -4.97 -3.47
N ILE A 181 9.15 -5.78 -2.61
CA ILE A 181 10.45 -6.36 -2.91
C ILE A 181 10.32 -7.87 -3.13
N LEU A 182 9.92 -8.62 -2.12
CA LEU A 182 9.89 -10.08 -2.21
C LEU A 182 8.81 -10.59 -3.17
N GLY A 183 7.63 -9.96 -3.18
CA GLY A 183 6.54 -10.32 -4.09
C GLY A 183 6.92 -10.22 -5.57
N PRO A 184 7.30 -9.04 -6.10
CA PRO A 184 7.68 -8.91 -7.51
C PRO A 184 8.95 -9.67 -7.87
N LYS A 185 9.92 -9.80 -6.96
CA LYS A 185 11.10 -10.66 -7.20
C LYS A 185 10.76 -12.12 -7.38
N ALA A 186 9.76 -12.63 -6.70
CA ALA A 186 9.34 -14.03 -6.84
C ALA A 186 8.92 -14.40 -8.27
N ILE A 187 8.53 -13.41 -9.08
CA ILE A 187 8.18 -13.61 -10.51
C ILE A 187 9.23 -13.04 -11.47
N GLY A 188 10.40 -12.63 -10.99
CA GLY A 188 11.54 -12.20 -11.80
C GLY A 188 11.56 -10.72 -12.18
N MET A 189 10.77 -9.86 -11.55
CA MET A 189 10.89 -8.41 -11.71
C MET A 189 12.15 -7.88 -11.02
N LYS A 190 12.67 -6.76 -11.52
CA LYS A 190 13.64 -5.95 -10.76
C LYS A 190 12.90 -5.10 -9.74
N THR A 191 13.59 -4.80 -8.61
CA THR A 191 12.99 -4.08 -7.51
C THR A 191 13.88 -2.95 -7.00
N THR A 192 13.25 -1.84 -6.62
CA THR A 192 13.88 -0.74 -5.91
C THR A 192 13.18 -0.54 -4.58
N TRP A 193 13.91 -0.70 -3.50
CA TRP A 193 13.41 -0.36 -2.18
C TRP A 193 13.60 1.13 -1.90
N ILE A 194 12.51 1.82 -1.57
CA ILE A 194 12.57 3.21 -1.13
C ILE A 194 12.61 3.25 0.40
N ASP A 195 13.79 3.43 0.95
CA ASP A 195 14.05 3.55 2.39
C ASP A 195 14.08 5.01 2.83
N ARG A 196 12.91 5.61 2.95
CA ARG A 196 12.76 7.03 3.30
C ARG A 196 13.27 7.38 4.70
N ASN A 197 13.37 6.38 5.59
CA ASN A 197 13.78 6.57 6.97
C ASN A 197 15.27 6.28 7.19
N GLY A 198 15.99 5.78 6.19
CA GLY A 198 17.39 5.40 6.33
C GLY A 198 17.59 4.21 7.27
N SER A 199 16.64 3.28 7.32
CA SER A 199 16.70 2.09 8.19
C SER A 199 17.85 1.17 7.82
N GLY A 200 18.22 1.17 6.55
CA GLY A 200 19.25 0.29 5.98
C GLY A 200 18.79 -1.17 5.87
N GLY A 201 19.57 -1.95 5.13
CA GLY A 201 19.32 -3.37 4.97
C GLY A 201 19.38 -3.85 3.52
N HIS A 202 19.54 -5.17 3.38
CA HIS A 202 19.48 -5.83 2.08
C HIS A 202 18.54 -7.04 2.17
N PHE A 203 17.43 -6.97 1.46
CA PHE A 203 16.33 -7.93 1.48
C PHE A 203 16.16 -8.64 0.12
N GLY A 204 17.18 -8.53 -0.74
CA GLY A 204 17.18 -9.06 -2.08
C GLY A 204 16.75 -8.05 -3.17
N GLN A 205 16.51 -6.78 -2.81
CA GLN A 205 16.26 -5.71 -3.78
C GLN A 205 17.47 -5.48 -4.71
N ASP A 206 17.20 -5.04 -5.94
CA ASP A 206 18.27 -4.70 -6.90
C ASP A 206 18.86 -3.33 -6.61
N TYR A 207 18.04 -2.40 -6.13
CA TYR A 207 18.45 -1.03 -5.81
C TYR A 207 17.81 -0.55 -4.51
N THR A 208 18.47 0.42 -3.86
CA THR A 208 17.93 1.14 -2.70
C THR A 208 18.06 2.64 -2.95
N ILE A 209 17.00 3.36 -2.68
CA ILE A 209 16.94 4.84 -2.77
C ILE A 209 16.30 5.40 -1.50
N THR A 210 16.60 6.65 -1.15
CA THR A 210 15.98 7.33 0.00
C THR A 210 14.85 8.28 -0.40
N ASP A 211 14.82 8.68 -1.67
CA ASP A 211 13.75 9.43 -2.31
C ASP A 211 13.65 9.07 -3.80
N LEU A 212 12.56 9.49 -4.46
CA LEU A 212 12.32 9.12 -5.86
C LEU A 212 13.32 9.74 -6.85
N ASN A 213 14.05 10.83 -6.50
CA ASN A 213 15.08 11.39 -7.36
C ASN A 213 16.22 10.39 -7.61
N GLY A 214 16.42 9.44 -6.68
CA GLY A 214 17.39 8.36 -6.84
C GLY A 214 17.16 7.50 -8.09
N LEU A 215 15.93 7.38 -8.57
CA LEU A 215 15.62 6.65 -9.81
C LEU A 215 16.25 7.30 -11.03
N ILE A 216 16.09 8.61 -11.16
CA ILE A 216 16.62 9.39 -12.31
C ILE A 216 18.15 9.52 -12.22
N LYS A 217 18.69 9.69 -11.01
CA LYS A 217 20.13 9.94 -10.81
C LYS A 217 20.99 8.69 -10.85
N GLY A 218 20.44 7.51 -10.50
CA GLY A 218 21.25 6.31 -10.26
C GLY A 218 20.74 5.02 -10.87
N VAL A 219 19.45 4.76 -10.83
CA VAL A 219 18.88 3.44 -11.15
C VAL A 219 18.63 3.25 -12.66
N LEU A 220 18.21 4.30 -13.36
CA LEU A 220 17.76 4.27 -14.75
C LEU A 220 18.75 4.91 -15.74
N ARG A 221 19.97 5.18 -15.29
CA ARG A 221 21.09 5.67 -16.14
C ARG A 221 21.71 4.56 -16.97
#